data_46a02ab24a51e26eafd5b12c4b28446b
#
_entry.id   46a02ab24a51e26eafd5b12c4b28446b
#
_cell.length_a   1.000
_cell.length_b   1.000
_cell.length_c   1.000
_cell.angle_alpha   90.00
_cell.angle_beta   90.00
_cell.angle_gamma   90.00
#
_symmetry.space_group_name_H-M   'P 1'
#
loop_
_entity.id
_entity.type
_entity.pdbx_description
1 polymer ?
#
loop_
_entity_poly.entity_id
_entity_poly.type
_entity_poly.pdbx_seq_one_letter_code
_entity_poly.pdbx_strand_id
1 'polypeptide(L)'
;MKYSLGNRKVKLEGEPAFIAENSTLIGSVEIHENVSIWFNVVIRADNDKIIIGENTNVQDGSVLHVDANFPLNIGKGVTIGHKVMLHGCTIGDNTLIGINAVVLNGAKIGKNCLIGANAL
;
A
#
# COMPACT_ATOMS: atom_id res chain seq x y z
N MET A 1 4.30 0.42 13.86
CA MET A 1 5.52 1.20 14.17
C MET A 1 6.07 1.85 12.90
N LYS A 2 6.58 3.06 13.03
CA LYS A 2 7.12 3.84 11.92
C LYS A 2 8.63 3.95 12.06
N TYR A 3 9.36 3.66 10.97
CA TYR A 3 10.80 3.71 10.95
C TYR A 3 11.29 4.64 9.84
N SER A 4 12.29 5.46 10.15
CA SER A 4 12.98 6.28 9.16
C SER A 4 14.22 5.55 8.65
N LEU A 5 14.54 5.77 7.37
CA LEU A 5 15.79 5.28 6.76
C LEU A 5 16.52 6.47 6.16
N GLY A 6 17.50 7.01 6.90
CA GLY A 6 18.19 8.23 6.48
C GLY A 6 17.20 9.37 6.30
N ASN A 7 17.13 9.92 5.09
CA ASN A 7 16.19 10.99 4.74
C ASN A 7 14.78 10.48 4.39
N ARG A 8 14.59 9.18 4.34
CA ARG A 8 13.29 8.57 4.01
C ARG A 8 12.47 8.44 5.28
N LYS A 9 11.33 9.12 5.30
CA LYS A 9 10.45 9.18 6.48
C LYS A 9 9.02 8.93 6.09
N VAL A 10 8.26 8.32 6.98
CA VAL A 10 6.82 8.18 6.83
C VAL A 10 6.17 9.55 6.96
N LYS A 11 5.32 9.91 5.99
CA LYS A 11 4.57 11.16 5.98
C LYS A 11 3.07 10.89 6.06
N LEU A 12 2.40 11.60 6.96
CA LEU A 12 0.95 11.61 7.03
C LEU A 12 0.44 12.87 6.34
N GLU A 13 -0.18 12.72 5.16
CA GLU A 13 -0.76 13.81 4.37
C GLU A 13 -2.25 13.94 4.67
N GLY A 14 -2.60 13.98 5.94
CA GLY A 14 -3.96 14.03 6.44
C GLY A 14 -4.10 13.17 7.69
N GLU A 15 -5.32 12.98 8.15
CA GLU A 15 -5.62 12.19 9.34
C GLU A 15 -5.97 10.77 8.93
N PRO A 16 -5.14 9.76 9.25
CA PRO A 16 -5.51 8.38 8.96
C PRO A 16 -6.69 7.94 9.83
N ALA A 17 -7.52 7.06 9.29
CA ALA A 17 -8.63 6.50 10.05
C ALA A 17 -8.11 5.53 11.12
N PHE A 18 -7.11 4.72 10.76
CA PHE A 18 -6.55 3.73 11.66
C PHE A 18 -5.19 3.25 11.16
N ILE A 19 -4.22 3.15 12.05
CA ILE A 19 -2.93 2.49 11.78
C ILE A 19 -2.71 1.51 12.92
N ALA A 20 -2.77 0.22 12.63
CA ALA A 20 -2.61 -0.83 13.62
C ALA A 20 -1.24 -0.73 14.31
N GLU A 21 -1.22 -0.92 15.61
CA GLU A 21 -0.01 -0.81 16.42
C GLU A 21 1.09 -1.76 15.94
N ASN A 22 0.71 -2.97 15.54
CA ASN A 22 1.66 -3.98 15.07
C ASN A 22 1.91 -3.93 13.55
N SER A 23 1.41 -2.92 12.83
CA SER A 23 1.83 -2.68 11.47
C SER A 23 3.23 -2.04 11.48
N THR A 24 3.98 -2.24 10.38
CA THR A 24 5.33 -1.71 10.26
C THR A 24 5.43 -0.86 9.00
N LEU A 25 5.73 0.42 9.17
CA LEU A 25 5.88 1.38 8.08
C LEU A 25 7.33 1.87 8.05
N ILE A 26 8.02 1.67 6.93
CA ILE A 26 9.46 1.96 6.82
C ILE A 26 9.73 2.87 5.62
N GLY A 27 10.43 3.97 5.85
CA GLY A 27 10.97 4.82 4.79
C GLY A 27 9.96 5.77 4.17
N SER A 28 10.02 5.94 2.84
CA SER A 28 9.28 6.96 2.08
C SER A 28 7.82 6.54 1.84
N VAL A 29 7.08 6.27 2.90
CA VAL A 29 5.66 5.94 2.87
C VAL A 29 4.85 7.21 3.06
N GLU A 30 3.88 7.45 2.17
CA GLU A 30 2.97 8.60 2.23
C GLU A 30 1.54 8.11 2.40
N ILE A 31 0.92 8.48 3.51
CA ILE A 31 -0.43 8.04 3.91
C ILE A 31 -1.38 9.23 3.86
N HIS A 32 -2.43 9.14 3.06
CA HIS A 32 -3.39 10.22 2.91
C HIS A 32 -4.59 10.10 3.86
N GLU A 33 -5.54 11.04 3.72
CA GLU A 33 -6.70 11.17 4.60
C GLU A 33 -7.53 9.90 4.64
N ASN A 34 -7.98 9.54 5.82
CA ASN A 34 -8.91 8.44 6.07
C ASN A 34 -8.43 7.06 5.57
N VAL A 35 -7.12 6.86 5.46
CA VAL A 35 -6.52 5.57 5.15
C VAL A 35 -6.55 4.69 6.40
N SER A 36 -6.79 3.39 6.23
CA SER A 36 -6.66 2.43 7.33
C SER A 36 -5.63 1.35 6.98
N ILE A 37 -4.72 1.11 7.90
CA ILE A 37 -3.67 0.09 7.82
C ILE A 37 -3.91 -0.91 8.95
N TRP A 38 -4.12 -2.15 8.59
CA TRP A 38 -4.56 -3.17 9.53
C TRP A 38 -3.41 -4.00 10.11
N PHE A 39 -3.73 -5.02 10.87
CA PHE A 39 -2.77 -5.76 11.70
C PHE A 39 -1.77 -6.56 10.86
N ASN A 40 -0.52 -6.60 11.27
CA ASN A 40 0.56 -7.34 10.62
C ASN A 40 0.86 -6.88 9.19
N VAL A 41 0.45 -5.69 8.80
CA VAL A 41 0.81 -5.11 7.51
C VAL A 41 2.25 -4.62 7.57
N VAL A 42 3.02 -4.86 6.50
CA VAL A 42 4.37 -4.33 6.34
C VAL A 42 4.42 -3.48 5.07
N ILE A 43 4.80 -2.22 5.23
CA ILE A 43 4.98 -1.28 4.12
C ILE A 43 6.41 -0.78 4.17
N ARG A 44 7.23 -1.24 3.23
CA ARG A 44 8.66 -0.93 3.21
C ARG A 44 9.03 -0.16 1.95
N ALA A 45 9.22 1.16 2.11
CA ALA A 45 9.59 2.09 1.04
C ALA A 45 11.07 2.48 1.17
N ASP A 46 11.95 1.52 1.03
CA ASP A 46 13.38 1.67 1.20
C ASP A 46 14.11 2.07 -0.07
N ASN A 47 13.61 1.69 -1.24
CA ASN A 47 14.25 1.95 -2.54
C ASN A 47 13.54 3.00 -3.38
N ASP A 48 12.27 3.27 -3.11
CA ASP A 48 11.45 4.27 -3.80
C ASP A 48 10.24 4.61 -2.90
N LYS A 49 9.30 5.39 -3.41
CA LYS A 49 8.12 5.84 -2.66
C LYS A 49 6.98 4.83 -2.70
N ILE A 50 6.21 4.80 -1.62
CA ILE A 50 4.89 4.15 -1.58
C ILE A 50 3.87 5.22 -1.19
N ILE A 51 2.88 5.45 -2.06
CA ILE A 51 1.83 6.43 -1.83
C ILE A 51 0.49 5.71 -1.73
N ILE A 52 -0.24 5.95 -0.65
CA ILE A 52 -1.57 5.37 -0.40
C ILE A 52 -2.59 6.49 -0.37
N GLY A 53 -3.46 6.51 -1.37
CA GLY A 53 -4.46 7.55 -1.56
C GLY A 53 -5.60 7.51 -0.55
N GLU A 54 -6.37 8.60 -0.50
CA GLU A 54 -7.46 8.80 0.44
C GLU A 54 -8.48 7.65 0.45
N ASN A 55 -9.03 7.34 1.61
CA ASN A 55 -10.10 6.34 1.80
C ASN A 55 -9.70 4.91 1.39
N THR A 56 -8.42 4.63 1.24
CA THR A 56 -7.89 3.30 0.91
C THR A 56 -7.70 2.50 2.20
N ASN A 57 -7.94 1.20 2.13
CA ASN A 57 -7.63 0.30 3.24
C ASN A 57 -6.64 -0.78 2.80
N VAL A 58 -5.70 -1.10 3.69
CA VAL A 58 -4.71 -2.16 3.51
C VAL A 58 -4.95 -3.18 4.61
N GLN A 59 -5.47 -4.32 4.24
CA GLN A 59 -5.95 -5.31 5.20
C GLN A 59 -4.85 -6.23 5.71
N ASP A 60 -5.19 -6.97 6.75
CA ASP A 60 -4.28 -7.73 7.59
C ASP A 60 -3.31 -8.61 6.81
N GLY A 61 -2.04 -8.55 7.21
CA GLY A 61 -0.99 -9.41 6.69
C GLY A 61 -0.47 -9.06 5.29
N SER A 62 -0.94 -7.97 4.70
CA SER A 62 -0.45 -7.55 3.38
C SER A 62 0.96 -6.98 3.46
N VAL A 63 1.72 -7.13 2.37
CA VAL A 63 3.08 -6.61 2.24
C VAL A 63 3.17 -5.71 1.01
N LEU A 64 3.65 -4.50 1.20
CA LEU A 64 3.85 -3.50 0.16
C LEU A 64 5.33 -3.15 0.10
N HIS A 65 5.94 -3.31 -1.08
CA HIS A 65 7.36 -3.05 -1.27
C HIS A 65 7.63 -2.42 -2.64
N VAL A 66 8.84 -1.96 -2.84
CA VAL A 66 9.29 -1.28 -4.06
C VAL A 66 10.71 -1.66 -4.41
N ASP A 67 11.04 -1.55 -5.69
CA ASP A 67 12.41 -1.50 -6.17
C ASP A 67 12.71 -0.08 -6.66
N ALA A 68 13.99 0.25 -6.80
CA ALA A 68 14.40 1.52 -7.39
C ALA A 68 13.77 1.68 -8.78
N ASN A 69 13.18 2.83 -9.07
CA ASN A 69 12.45 3.17 -10.30
C ASN A 69 11.12 2.42 -10.49
N PHE A 70 10.67 1.68 -9.48
CA PHE A 70 9.35 1.05 -9.46
C PHE A 70 8.60 1.48 -8.20
N PRO A 71 8.12 2.75 -8.15
CA PRO A 71 7.33 3.21 -7.03
C PRO A 71 5.99 2.47 -6.98
N LEU A 72 5.39 2.43 -5.80
CA LEU A 72 4.06 1.86 -5.61
C LEU A 72 3.07 3.00 -5.39
N ASN A 73 2.15 3.15 -6.34
CA ASN A 73 1.12 4.18 -6.28
C ASN A 73 -0.25 3.54 -6.15
N ILE A 74 -0.90 3.75 -5.03
CA ILE A 74 -2.25 3.26 -4.77
C ILE A 74 -3.19 4.45 -4.75
N GLY A 75 -4.22 4.40 -5.57
CA GLY A 75 -5.18 5.47 -5.72
C GLY A 75 -6.12 5.63 -4.51
N LYS A 76 -7.22 6.35 -4.74
CA LYS A 76 -8.22 6.65 -3.73
C LYS A 76 -9.28 5.56 -3.69
N GLY A 77 -9.81 5.29 -2.48
CA GLY A 77 -10.91 4.34 -2.33
C GLY A 77 -10.58 2.91 -2.72
N VAL A 78 -9.31 2.52 -2.67
CA VAL A 78 -8.86 1.19 -3.02
C VAL A 78 -9.01 0.25 -1.83
N THR A 79 -9.42 -0.98 -2.10
CA THR A 79 -9.43 -2.04 -1.09
C THR A 79 -8.32 -3.03 -1.39
N ILE A 80 -7.35 -3.10 -0.51
CA ILE A 80 -6.29 -4.12 -0.57
C ILE A 80 -6.67 -5.23 0.39
N GLY A 81 -7.03 -6.39 -0.13
CA GLY A 81 -7.47 -7.54 0.67
C GLY A 81 -6.37 -8.10 1.56
N HIS A 82 -6.76 -9.10 2.37
CA HIS A 82 -5.82 -9.73 3.30
C HIS A 82 -4.70 -10.46 2.56
N LYS A 83 -3.49 -10.42 3.10
CA LYS A 83 -2.31 -11.16 2.59
C LYS A 83 -2.00 -10.88 1.12
N VAL A 84 -2.27 -9.66 0.66
CA VAL A 84 -1.94 -9.22 -0.69
C VAL A 84 -0.46 -8.83 -0.74
N MET A 85 0.20 -9.14 -1.85
CA MET A 85 1.55 -8.66 -2.14
C MET A 85 1.47 -7.63 -3.28
N LEU A 86 1.79 -6.38 -2.97
CA LEU A 86 1.96 -5.34 -3.99
C LEU A 86 3.42 -4.93 -4.05
N HIS A 87 4.00 -4.96 -5.23
CA HIS A 87 5.41 -4.66 -5.42
C HIS A 87 5.62 -3.76 -6.63
N GLY A 88 5.93 -2.48 -6.39
CA GLY A 88 6.32 -1.54 -7.45
C GLY A 88 5.31 -1.39 -8.58
N CYS A 89 4.02 -1.33 -8.27
CA CYS A 89 2.93 -1.29 -9.24
C CYS A 89 2.04 -0.06 -9.05
N THR A 90 1.07 0.10 -9.93
CA THR A 90 0.09 1.19 -9.86
C THR A 90 -1.31 0.61 -9.78
N ILE A 91 -2.08 1.03 -8.78
CA ILE A 91 -3.47 0.61 -8.57
C ILE A 91 -4.36 1.84 -8.71
N GLY A 92 -5.28 1.80 -9.67
CA GLY A 92 -6.21 2.90 -9.92
C GLY A 92 -7.31 3.02 -8.87
N ASP A 93 -7.99 4.17 -8.86
CA ASP A 93 -9.01 4.49 -7.87
C ASP A 93 -10.15 3.46 -7.85
N ASN A 94 -10.71 3.23 -6.67
CA ASN A 94 -11.88 2.37 -6.43
C ASN A 94 -11.72 0.93 -6.90
N THR A 95 -10.50 0.45 -7.02
CA THR A 95 -10.18 -0.93 -7.37
C THR A 95 -10.15 -1.80 -6.12
N LEU A 96 -10.58 -3.05 -6.27
CA LEU A 96 -10.46 -4.06 -5.23
C LEU A 96 -9.42 -5.09 -5.62
N ILE A 97 -8.41 -5.26 -4.77
CA ILE A 97 -7.40 -6.32 -4.91
C ILE A 97 -7.78 -7.45 -3.97
N GLY A 98 -8.13 -8.60 -4.54
CA GLY A 98 -8.65 -9.74 -3.77
C GLY A 98 -7.61 -10.38 -2.87
N ILE A 99 -8.09 -11.16 -1.91
CA ILE A 99 -7.28 -11.85 -0.90
C ILE A 99 -6.16 -12.66 -1.55
N ASN A 100 -4.95 -12.51 -1.03
CA ASN A 100 -3.77 -13.27 -1.45
C ASN A 100 -3.37 -13.08 -2.93
N ALA A 101 -3.82 -11.99 -3.57
CA ALA A 101 -3.36 -11.64 -4.92
C ALA A 101 -1.95 -11.08 -4.90
N VAL A 102 -1.25 -11.19 -6.02
CA VAL A 102 0.11 -10.69 -6.20
C VAL A 102 0.16 -9.78 -7.42
N VAL A 103 0.66 -8.56 -7.26
CA VAL A 103 0.85 -7.59 -8.35
C VAL A 103 2.30 -7.09 -8.29
N LEU A 104 3.03 -7.24 -9.39
CA LEU A 104 4.48 -7.04 -9.41
C LEU A 104 4.90 -5.79 -10.19
N ASN A 105 6.23 -5.54 -10.23
CA ASN A 105 6.85 -4.33 -10.79
C ASN A 105 6.30 -3.94 -12.16
N GLY A 106 5.92 -2.68 -12.27
CA GLY A 106 5.50 -2.09 -13.53
C GLY A 106 4.07 -2.43 -13.95
N ALA A 107 3.37 -3.30 -13.23
CA ALA A 107 1.98 -3.61 -13.52
C ALA A 107 1.09 -2.38 -13.26
N LYS A 108 0.10 -2.18 -14.11
CA LYS A 108 -0.86 -1.08 -13.98
C LYS A 108 -2.27 -1.64 -13.97
N ILE A 109 -2.91 -1.55 -12.81
CA ILE A 109 -4.30 -1.91 -12.65
C ILE A 109 -5.11 -0.61 -12.75
N GLY A 110 -6.10 -0.60 -13.62
CA GLY A 110 -6.93 0.58 -13.84
C GLY A 110 -7.88 0.90 -12.69
N LYS A 111 -8.72 1.90 -12.91
CA LYS A 111 -9.77 2.29 -11.96
C LYS A 111 -10.94 1.32 -12.03
N ASN A 112 -11.66 1.19 -10.92
CA ASN A 112 -12.91 0.42 -10.84
C ASN A 112 -12.76 -1.05 -11.27
N CYS A 113 -11.58 -1.62 -11.03
CA CYS A 113 -11.27 -3.01 -11.36
C CYS A 113 -11.48 -3.93 -10.15
N LEU A 114 -11.66 -5.21 -10.44
CA LEU A 114 -11.64 -6.25 -9.42
C LEU A 114 -10.61 -7.29 -9.82
N ILE A 115 -9.59 -7.46 -8.98
CA ILE A 115 -8.61 -8.53 -9.13
C ILE A 115 -9.03 -9.65 -8.18
N GLY A 116 -9.25 -10.83 -8.73
CA GLY A 116 -9.75 -11.98 -7.97
C GLY A 116 -8.76 -12.45 -6.90
N ALA A 117 -9.28 -13.16 -5.91
CA ALA A 117 -8.45 -13.79 -4.88
C ALA A 117 -7.44 -14.76 -5.53
N ASN A 118 -6.23 -14.81 -4.99
CA ASN A 118 -5.12 -15.64 -5.49
C ASN A 118 -4.65 -15.32 -6.91
N ALA A 119 -5.06 -14.22 -7.52
CA ALA A 119 -4.59 -13.83 -8.84
C ALA A 119 -3.11 -13.42 -8.80
N LEU A 120 -2.47 -13.62 -9.93
CA LEU A 120 -1.08 -13.22 -10.14
C LEU A 120 -0.98 -12.41 -11.44
#